data_8217a14d35500c21b693819ae47b1e16
#
_entry.id   8217a14d35500c21b693819ae47b1e16
#
_cell.length_a   1.000
_cell.length_b   1.000
_cell.length_c   1.000
_cell.angle_alpha   90.00
_cell.angle_beta   90.00
_cell.angle_gamma   90.00
#
_symmetry.space_group_name_H-M   'P 1'
#
loop_
_entity.id
_entity.type
_entity.pdbx_description
1 polymer ?
#
loop_
_entity_poly.entity_id
_entity_poly.type
_entity_poly.pdbx_seq_one_letter_code
_entity_poly.pdbx_strand_id
1 'polypeptide(L)'
;MIARGPLLLCVGLLLALPAWAQLDPGFMPKGGKTLLLEVLGTPPDAEALRAIAGATRSEEEWLAALADRTGTLSERERRTLAAYLAIIMLLEPAAIEQASGQGDWLAALPPDGRELAWNYCQFCHSFFSGYLTIERSADGWLNTFQTPFHREIELAPKQRETFARYSEINMPMRVEDVPPDLRF
;
A
#
# COMPACT_ATOMS: atom_id res chain seq x y z
N MET A 1 47.84 -38.38 25.44
CA MET A 1 47.48 -37.01 25.77
C MET A 1 46.45 -36.54 24.74
N ILE A 2 45.16 -36.55 25.11
CA ILE A 2 44.07 -36.18 24.21
C ILE A 2 43.59 -34.80 24.60
N ALA A 3 43.81 -33.80 23.73
CA ALA A 3 43.40 -32.43 23.94
C ALA A 3 41.86 -32.32 23.68
N ARG A 4 41.10 -31.98 24.70
CA ARG A 4 39.71 -31.59 24.60
C ARG A 4 39.58 -30.11 24.22
N GLY A 5 39.19 -29.84 23.00
CA GLY A 5 38.82 -28.51 22.56
C GLY A 5 37.46 -28.05 23.14
N PRO A 6 37.28 -26.76 23.45
CA PRO A 6 36.03 -26.26 23.98
C PRO A 6 34.95 -26.21 22.90
N LEU A 7 33.80 -26.81 23.22
CA LEU A 7 32.56 -26.74 22.43
C LEU A 7 31.97 -25.33 22.62
N LEU A 8 32.12 -24.47 21.62
CA LEU A 8 31.45 -23.16 21.58
C LEU A 8 29.95 -23.36 21.31
N LEU A 9 29.16 -23.26 22.36
CA LEU A 9 27.69 -23.17 22.26
C LEU A 9 27.33 -21.81 21.65
N CYS A 10 27.04 -21.76 20.35
CA CYS A 10 26.36 -20.62 19.74
C CYS A 10 24.91 -20.59 20.22
N VAL A 11 24.61 -19.83 21.25
CA VAL A 11 23.25 -19.50 21.64
C VAL A 11 22.70 -18.54 20.58
N GLY A 12 21.95 -19.07 19.64
CA GLY A 12 21.19 -18.28 18.65
C GLY A 12 20.16 -17.42 19.39
N LEU A 13 20.41 -16.15 19.47
CA LEU A 13 19.43 -15.16 19.94
C LEU A 13 18.31 -15.06 18.90
N LEU A 14 17.25 -15.87 19.06
CA LEU A 14 15.99 -15.69 18.32
C LEU A 14 15.41 -14.36 18.79
N LEU A 15 15.64 -13.30 18.02
CA LEU A 15 14.92 -12.03 18.15
C LEU A 15 13.46 -12.30 17.81
N ALA A 16 12.65 -12.50 18.85
CA ALA A 16 11.20 -12.52 18.69
C ALA A 16 10.77 -11.13 18.21
N LEU A 17 10.41 -11.02 16.94
CA LEU A 17 9.79 -9.80 16.43
C LEU A 17 8.52 -9.55 17.25
N PRO A 18 8.24 -8.29 17.61
CA PRO A 18 7.02 -7.95 18.33
C PRO A 18 5.80 -8.39 17.52
N ALA A 19 4.77 -8.88 18.19
CA ALA A 19 3.59 -9.49 17.56
C ALA A 19 2.89 -8.59 16.53
N TRP A 20 2.97 -7.26 16.69
CA TRP A 20 2.42 -6.31 15.72
C TRP A 20 3.18 -6.29 14.38
N ALA A 21 4.45 -6.68 14.34
CA ALA A 21 5.22 -6.78 13.09
C ALA A 21 4.80 -7.97 12.20
N GLN A 22 3.90 -8.83 12.71
CA GLN A 22 3.38 -10.00 12.00
C GLN A 22 1.93 -9.82 11.52
N LEU A 23 1.30 -8.68 11.81
CA LEU A 23 -0.06 -8.40 11.35
C LEU A 23 -0.02 -8.08 9.86
N ASP A 24 -0.68 -8.89 9.07
CA ASP A 24 -0.93 -8.62 7.66
C ASP A 24 -2.04 -7.56 7.54
N PRO A 25 -1.82 -6.45 6.83
CA PRO A 25 -2.85 -5.46 6.56
C PRO A 25 -3.99 -5.98 5.66
N GLY A 26 -4.04 -7.27 5.39
CA GLY A 26 -5.04 -7.92 4.53
C GLY A 26 -6.49 -7.72 4.96
N PHE A 27 -6.76 -7.32 6.21
CA PHE A 27 -8.10 -6.92 6.67
C PHE A 27 -8.53 -5.54 6.11
N MET A 28 -7.59 -4.71 5.71
CA MET A 28 -7.88 -3.41 5.10
C MET A 28 -8.31 -3.58 3.63
N PRO A 29 -9.13 -2.65 3.10
CA PRO A 29 -9.44 -2.63 1.67
C PRO A 29 -8.18 -2.69 0.82
N LYS A 30 -8.23 -3.41 -0.30
CA LYS A 30 -7.08 -3.59 -1.19
C LYS A 30 -6.54 -2.25 -1.67
N GLY A 31 -5.23 -2.13 -1.73
CA GLY A 31 -4.53 -0.98 -2.30
C GLY A 31 -4.40 -1.08 -3.82
N GLY A 32 -4.02 0.03 -4.44
CA GLY A 32 -3.95 0.13 -5.90
C GLY A 32 -2.95 -0.83 -6.54
N LYS A 33 -1.84 -1.15 -5.89
CA LYS A 33 -0.86 -2.15 -6.37
C LYS A 33 -1.47 -3.54 -6.48
N THR A 34 -2.14 -3.99 -5.43
CA THR A 34 -2.81 -5.29 -5.40
C THR A 34 -3.87 -5.38 -6.49
N LEU A 35 -4.69 -4.33 -6.62
CA LEU A 35 -5.75 -4.28 -7.63
C LEU A 35 -5.19 -4.24 -9.06
N LEU A 36 -4.08 -3.54 -9.29
CA LEU A 36 -3.41 -3.54 -10.60
C LEU A 36 -2.96 -4.94 -11.01
N LEU A 37 -2.36 -5.69 -10.07
CA LEU A 37 -1.93 -7.06 -10.36
C LEU A 37 -3.11 -8.02 -10.58
N GLU A 38 -4.22 -7.84 -9.86
CA GLU A 38 -5.44 -8.63 -10.12
C GLU A 38 -5.99 -8.40 -11.54
N VAL A 39 -5.90 -7.15 -12.03
CA VAL A 39 -6.35 -6.78 -13.39
C VAL A 39 -5.40 -7.27 -14.47
N LEU A 40 -4.10 -7.27 -14.20
CA LEU A 40 -3.06 -7.66 -15.16
C LEU A 40 -2.70 -9.15 -15.11
N GLY A 41 -3.12 -9.87 -14.05
CA GLY A 41 -2.76 -11.26 -13.81
C GLY A 41 -1.44 -11.42 -13.07
N THR A 42 -1.09 -12.69 -12.74
CA THR A 42 0.14 -13.03 -12.05
C THR A 42 0.85 -14.19 -12.78
N PRO A 43 2.00 -13.98 -13.41
CA PRO A 43 2.72 -12.71 -13.56
C PRO A 43 1.95 -11.70 -14.41
N PRO A 44 2.13 -10.38 -14.18
CA PRO A 44 1.43 -9.39 -14.96
C PRO A 44 1.90 -9.39 -16.42
N ASP A 45 0.96 -9.10 -17.32
CA ASP A 45 1.27 -8.85 -18.73
C ASP A 45 2.20 -7.62 -18.85
N ALA A 46 3.44 -7.86 -19.28
CA ALA A 46 4.47 -6.83 -19.36
C ALA A 46 4.13 -5.74 -20.40
N GLU A 47 3.45 -6.07 -21.50
CA GLU A 47 3.04 -5.09 -22.49
C GLU A 47 1.93 -4.19 -21.94
N ALA A 48 0.92 -4.78 -21.31
CA ALA A 48 -0.16 -4.04 -20.65
C ALA A 48 0.37 -3.14 -19.52
N LEU A 49 1.34 -3.62 -18.73
CA LEU A 49 1.96 -2.80 -17.69
C LEU A 49 2.73 -1.60 -18.28
N ARG A 50 3.53 -1.80 -19.35
CA ARG A 50 4.22 -0.70 -20.03
C ARG A 50 3.24 0.33 -20.59
N ALA A 51 2.14 -0.12 -21.19
CA ALA A 51 1.10 0.75 -21.72
C ALA A 51 0.42 1.59 -20.62
N ILE A 52 0.17 0.98 -19.46
CA ILE A 52 -0.39 1.66 -18.29
C ILE A 52 0.66 2.63 -17.71
N ALA A 53 1.87 2.18 -17.47
CA ALA A 53 2.93 2.95 -16.83
C ALA A 53 3.37 4.17 -17.62
N GLY A 54 3.28 4.13 -18.96
CA GLY A 54 3.59 5.25 -19.84
C GLY A 54 2.44 6.23 -20.11
N ALA A 55 1.26 6.01 -19.51
CA ALA A 55 0.07 6.85 -19.77
C ALA A 55 -0.22 7.79 -18.60
N THR A 56 -0.53 9.05 -18.91
CA THR A 56 -1.08 10.02 -17.96
C THR A 56 -2.56 10.20 -18.24
N ARG A 57 -3.41 9.91 -17.24
CA ARG A 57 -4.87 9.99 -17.34
C ARG A 57 -5.47 10.45 -16.02
N SER A 58 -6.62 11.12 -16.08
CA SER A 58 -7.45 11.38 -14.90
C SER A 58 -8.05 10.09 -14.32
N GLU A 59 -8.64 10.15 -13.13
CA GLU A 59 -9.34 9.02 -12.54
C GLU A 59 -10.49 8.53 -13.45
N GLU A 60 -11.29 9.46 -14.02
CA GLU A 60 -12.39 9.11 -14.93
C GLU A 60 -11.88 8.44 -16.21
N GLU A 61 -10.78 8.95 -16.77
CA GLU A 61 -10.15 8.36 -17.95
C GLU A 61 -9.59 6.97 -17.66
N TRP A 62 -9.04 6.74 -16.45
CA TRP A 62 -8.60 5.40 -16.03
C TRP A 62 -9.78 4.45 -15.82
N LEU A 63 -10.87 4.90 -15.18
CA LEU A 63 -12.10 4.10 -15.05
C LEU A 63 -12.62 3.64 -16.40
N ALA A 64 -12.66 4.55 -17.39
CA ALA A 64 -13.09 4.23 -18.75
C ALA A 64 -12.12 3.28 -19.47
N ALA A 65 -10.80 3.55 -19.38
CA ALA A 65 -9.78 2.76 -20.07
C ALA A 65 -9.64 1.32 -19.55
N LEU A 66 -10.01 1.06 -18.29
CA LEU A 66 -9.92 -0.25 -17.67
C LEU A 66 -11.28 -0.95 -17.53
N ALA A 67 -12.36 -0.37 -18.05
CA ALA A 67 -13.72 -0.89 -17.87
C ALA A 67 -13.86 -2.39 -18.22
N ASP A 68 -13.29 -2.80 -19.34
CA ASP A 68 -13.35 -4.19 -19.81
C ASP A 68 -12.53 -5.18 -18.97
N ARG A 69 -11.53 -4.68 -18.24
CA ARG A 69 -10.61 -5.50 -17.42
C ARG A 69 -11.00 -5.56 -15.94
N THR A 70 -11.85 -4.65 -15.48
CA THR A 70 -12.21 -4.47 -14.06
C THR A 70 -13.58 -5.05 -13.69
N GLY A 71 -14.17 -5.86 -14.56
CA GLY A 71 -15.52 -6.40 -14.36
C GLY A 71 -15.73 -7.22 -13.08
N THR A 72 -14.67 -7.80 -12.53
CA THR A 72 -14.69 -8.56 -11.26
C THR A 72 -14.51 -7.68 -10.02
N LEU A 73 -14.07 -6.43 -10.20
CA LEU A 73 -13.84 -5.49 -9.10
C LEU A 73 -15.13 -4.78 -8.70
N SER A 74 -15.31 -4.55 -7.40
CA SER A 74 -16.35 -3.65 -6.89
C SER A 74 -16.13 -2.21 -7.36
N GLU A 75 -17.15 -1.37 -7.27
CA GLU A 75 -17.02 0.05 -7.61
C GLU A 75 -15.94 0.74 -6.77
N ARG A 76 -15.87 0.45 -5.47
CA ARG A 76 -14.84 0.97 -4.57
C ARG A 76 -13.45 0.57 -5.02
N GLU A 77 -13.24 -0.69 -5.37
CA GLU A 77 -11.95 -1.18 -5.86
C GLU A 77 -11.55 -0.54 -7.19
N ARG A 78 -12.51 -0.38 -8.12
CA ARG A 78 -12.25 0.33 -9.39
C ARG A 78 -11.80 1.77 -9.14
N ARG A 79 -12.48 2.50 -8.25
CA ARG A 79 -12.09 3.86 -7.87
C ARG A 79 -10.72 3.91 -7.20
N THR A 80 -10.44 2.97 -6.29
CA THR A 80 -9.12 2.86 -5.64
C THR A 80 -8.00 2.64 -6.65
N LEU A 81 -8.21 1.75 -7.62
CA LEU A 81 -7.25 1.50 -8.69
C LEU A 81 -7.06 2.75 -9.56
N ALA A 82 -8.14 3.37 -10.03
CA ALA A 82 -8.08 4.54 -10.89
C ALA A 82 -7.37 5.74 -10.20
N ALA A 83 -7.67 5.98 -8.93
CA ALA A 83 -7.02 7.01 -8.14
C ALA A 83 -5.51 6.75 -7.98
N TYR A 84 -5.11 5.51 -7.69
CA TYR A 84 -3.71 5.13 -7.63
C TYR A 84 -2.99 5.39 -8.96
N LEU A 85 -3.55 4.95 -10.06
CA LEU A 85 -2.96 5.12 -11.38
C LEU A 85 -2.86 6.60 -11.79
N ALA A 86 -3.87 7.41 -11.50
CA ALA A 86 -3.88 8.83 -11.84
C ALA A 86 -2.75 9.62 -11.15
N ILE A 87 -2.37 9.22 -9.93
CA ILE A 87 -1.32 9.90 -9.16
C ILE A 87 0.07 9.36 -9.49
N ILE A 88 0.18 8.03 -9.64
CA ILE A 88 1.49 7.34 -9.67
C ILE A 88 2.04 7.21 -11.09
N MET A 89 1.18 7.14 -12.11
CA MET A 89 1.64 6.84 -13.46
C MET A 89 2.47 7.97 -14.08
N LEU A 90 3.18 7.65 -15.10
CA LEU A 90 4.45 8.10 -15.62
C LEU A 90 5.62 7.58 -14.76
N LEU A 91 5.74 6.25 -14.74
CA LEU A 91 6.91 5.62 -14.14
C LEU A 91 8.12 5.79 -15.06
N GLU A 92 9.28 5.97 -14.45
CA GLU A 92 10.53 5.94 -15.19
C GLU A 92 10.71 4.59 -15.91
N PRO A 93 11.14 4.57 -17.17
CA PRO A 93 11.34 3.33 -17.92
C PRO A 93 12.21 2.31 -17.19
N ALA A 94 13.22 2.76 -16.44
CA ALA A 94 14.09 1.90 -15.65
C ALA A 94 13.32 1.15 -14.54
N ALA A 95 12.33 1.78 -13.90
CA ALA A 95 11.50 1.13 -12.89
C ALA A 95 10.63 0.01 -13.50
N ILE A 96 10.12 0.24 -14.72
CA ILE A 96 9.33 -0.75 -15.45
C ILE A 96 10.20 -1.94 -15.87
N GLU A 97 11.40 -1.70 -16.40
CA GLU A 97 12.33 -2.76 -16.78
C GLU A 97 12.81 -3.56 -15.57
N GLN A 98 13.08 -2.91 -14.45
CA GLN A 98 13.44 -3.59 -13.21
C GLN A 98 12.31 -4.48 -12.72
N ALA A 99 11.08 -3.99 -12.74
CA ALA A 99 9.89 -4.77 -12.41
C ALA A 99 9.74 -6.00 -13.32
N SER A 100 9.91 -5.79 -14.63
CA SER A 100 9.82 -6.85 -15.63
C SER A 100 10.89 -7.93 -15.45
N GLY A 101 12.12 -7.53 -15.06
CA GLY A 101 13.28 -8.42 -15.01
C GLY A 101 13.40 -9.26 -13.72
N GLN A 102 12.85 -8.80 -12.61
CA GLN A 102 13.06 -9.42 -11.28
C GLN A 102 11.89 -10.27 -10.81
N GLY A 103 10.73 -10.22 -11.46
CA GLY A 103 9.53 -10.96 -11.03
C GLY A 103 8.88 -10.45 -9.74
N ASP A 104 9.47 -9.47 -9.07
CA ASP A 104 8.90 -8.79 -7.91
C ASP A 104 8.25 -7.46 -8.30
N TRP A 105 7.15 -7.57 -8.99
CA TRP A 105 6.36 -6.44 -9.47
C TRP A 105 5.83 -5.55 -8.34
N LEU A 106 5.54 -6.13 -7.18
CA LEU A 106 5.02 -5.39 -6.02
C LEU A 106 6.07 -4.43 -5.47
N ALA A 107 7.32 -4.87 -5.37
CA ALA A 107 8.40 -4.03 -4.86
C ALA A 107 8.79 -2.89 -5.83
N ALA A 108 8.61 -3.10 -7.13
CA ALA A 108 8.99 -2.11 -8.15
C ALA A 108 7.95 -1.01 -8.38
N LEU A 109 6.69 -1.24 -8.02
CA LEU A 109 5.66 -0.21 -8.07
C LEU A 109 5.75 0.71 -6.85
N PRO A 110 5.49 2.03 -7.01
CA PRO A 110 5.43 2.94 -5.87
C PRO A 110 4.42 2.48 -4.81
N PRO A 111 4.66 2.78 -3.52
CA PRO A 111 3.76 2.37 -2.45
C PRO A 111 2.34 2.89 -2.68
N ASP A 112 1.34 2.05 -2.43
CA ASP A 112 -0.05 2.44 -2.50
C ASP A 112 -0.58 2.97 -1.16
N GLY A 113 -1.83 3.46 -1.16
CA GLY A 113 -2.40 4.10 0.01
C GLY A 113 -2.60 3.15 1.21
N ARG A 114 -2.83 1.84 0.98
CA ARG A 114 -2.88 0.84 2.06
C ARG A 114 -1.52 0.66 2.72
N GLU A 115 -0.47 0.51 1.92
CA GLU A 115 0.91 0.38 2.42
C GLU A 115 1.34 1.64 3.18
N LEU A 116 1.02 2.82 2.64
CA LEU A 116 1.34 4.09 3.30
C LEU A 116 0.60 4.24 4.63
N ALA A 117 -0.71 3.94 4.68
CA ALA A 117 -1.47 3.98 5.92
C ALA A 117 -0.92 2.99 6.96
N TRP A 118 -0.68 1.75 6.55
CA TRP A 118 -0.13 0.72 7.43
C TRP A 118 1.24 1.08 7.97
N ASN A 119 2.14 1.58 7.11
CA ASN A 119 3.52 1.84 7.49
C ASN A 119 3.71 3.13 8.30
N TYR A 120 2.79 4.09 8.24
CA TYR A 120 3.01 5.40 8.84
C TYR A 120 1.98 5.81 9.90
N CYS A 121 0.76 5.24 9.91
CA CYS A 121 -0.30 5.74 10.79
C CYS A 121 -0.48 4.97 12.11
N GLN A 122 0.22 3.84 12.31
CA GLN A 122 0.01 3.00 13.51
C GLN A 122 1.01 3.26 14.66
N PHE A 123 2.03 4.09 14.46
CA PHE A 123 3.13 4.18 15.41
C PHE A 123 2.94 5.22 16.53
N CYS A 124 2.12 6.24 16.32
CA CYS A 124 2.04 7.38 17.22
C CYS A 124 0.80 7.39 18.11
N HIS A 125 -0.29 6.75 17.67
CA HIS A 125 -1.57 6.65 18.39
C HIS A 125 -2.37 5.45 17.88
N SER A 126 -3.54 5.21 18.47
CA SER A 126 -4.41 4.13 18.03
C SER A 126 -4.72 4.22 16.53
N PHE A 127 -4.38 3.17 15.79
CA PHE A 127 -4.71 3.06 14.37
C PHE A 127 -6.23 2.97 14.14
N PHE A 128 -6.94 2.29 15.06
CA PHE A 128 -8.38 2.15 15.00
C PHE A 128 -9.09 3.49 15.09
N SER A 129 -8.92 4.20 16.21
CA SER A 129 -9.62 5.46 16.45
C SER A 129 -9.04 6.66 15.73
N GLY A 130 -7.77 6.60 15.33
CA GLY A 130 -7.08 7.70 14.64
C GLY A 130 -7.13 7.63 13.12
N TYR A 131 -7.43 6.45 12.56
CA TYR A 131 -7.44 6.26 11.12
C TYR A 131 -8.62 5.41 10.62
N LEU A 132 -8.74 4.14 11.06
CA LEU A 132 -9.65 3.18 10.44
C LEU A 132 -11.13 3.57 10.53
N THR A 133 -11.52 4.33 11.55
CA THR A 133 -12.91 4.74 11.79
C THR A 133 -13.20 6.21 11.46
N ILE A 134 -12.24 6.89 10.82
CA ILE A 134 -12.37 8.33 10.53
C ILE A 134 -12.80 8.55 9.08
N GLU A 135 -13.90 9.28 8.92
CA GLU A 135 -14.37 9.77 7.63
C GLU A 135 -13.79 11.16 7.34
N ARG A 136 -13.10 11.32 6.21
CA ARG A 136 -12.60 12.61 5.73
C ARG A 136 -12.51 12.61 4.21
N SER A 137 -12.64 13.79 3.61
CA SER A 137 -12.27 14.02 2.20
C SER A 137 -10.75 13.89 1.99
N ALA A 138 -10.31 13.78 0.75
CA ALA A 138 -8.88 13.77 0.40
C ALA A 138 -8.16 15.02 0.95
N ASP A 139 -8.74 16.20 0.80
CA ASP A 139 -8.20 17.45 1.37
C ASP A 139 -8.11 17.40 2.89
N GLY A 140 -9.11 16.81 3.56
CA GLY A 140 -9.08 16.61 5.00
C GLY A 140 -7.94 15.69 5.45
N TRP A 141 -7.65 14.63 4.68
CA TRP A 141 -6.50 13.77 4.91
C TRP A 141 -5.17 14.46 4.61
N LEU A 142 -5.06 15.23 3.52
CA LEU A 142 -3.87 16.03 3.19
C LEU A 142 -3.56 17.07 4.28
N ASN A 143 -4.59 17.72 4.83
CA ASN A 143 -4.43 18.68 5.91
C ASN A 143 -3.87 18.06 7.20
N THR A 144 -4.01 16.76 7.41
CA THR A 144 -3.38 16.06 8.53
C THR A 144 -1.86 16.26 8.52
N PHE A 145 -1.22 16.24 7.35
CA PHE A 145 0.22 16.45 7.21
C PHE A 145 0.68 17.91 7.43
N GLN A 146 -0.24 18.84 7.67
CA GLN A 146 0.08 20.23 8.06
C GLN A 146 0.13 20.41 9.57
N THR A 147 -0.41 19.47 10.33
CA THR A 147 -0.46 19.56 11.80
C THR A 147 0.88 19.21 12.44
N PRO A 148 1.19 19.69 13.64
CA PRO A 148 2.37 19.28 14.39
C PRO A 148 2.49 17.75 14.46
N PHE A 149 3.70 17.24 14.50
CA PHE A 149 4.06 15.80 14.45
C PHE A 149 3.78 15.11 13.11
N HIS A 150 2.61 15.29 12.48
CA HIS A 150 2.33 14.66 11.19
C HIS A 150 3.12 15.28 10.03
N ARG A 151 3.48 16.56 10.10
CA ARG A 151 4.33 17.17 9.08
C ARG A 151 5.76 16.62 9.06
N GLU A 152 6.18 15.99 10.17
CA GLU A 152 7.48 15.33 10.29
C GLU A 152 7.53 13.96 9.62
N ILE A 153 6.36 13.42 9.20
CA ILE A 153 6.28 12.16 8.45
C ILE A 153 6.89 12.40 7.07
N GLU A 154 7.98 11.70 6.79
CA GLU A 154 8.73 11.81 5.54
C GLU A 154 8.02 11.10 4.39
N LEU A 155 6.95 11.70 3.88
CA LEU A 155 6.24 11.27 2.69
C LEU A 155 6.39 12.31 1.58
N ALA A 156 6.77 11.85 0.38
CA ALA A 156 6.80 12.70 -0.81
C ALA A 156 5.38 13.22 -1.16
N PRO A 157 5.25 14.34 -1.87
CA PRO A 157 3.92 14.91 -2.22
C PRO A 157 2.98 13.89 -2.87
N LYS A 158 3.43 13.12 -3.85
CA LYS A 158 2.63 12.07 -4.50
C LYS A 158 2.21 10.95 -3.52
N GLN A 159 3.05 10.60 -2.55
CA GLN A 159 2.71 9.61 -1.54
C GLN A 159 1.62 10.14 -0.59
N ARG A 160 1.68 11.40 -0.17
CA ARG A 160 0.62 12.03 0.63
C ARG A 160 -0.71 12.06 -0.12
N GLU A 161 -0.67 12.39 -1.40
CA GLU A 161 -1.85 12.38 -2.27
C GLU A 161 -2.41 10.96 -2.45
N THR A 162 -1.55 9.96 -2.69
CA THR A 162 -1.94 8.54 -2.79
C THR A 162 -2.60 8.05 -1.49
N PHE A 163 -2.01 8.38 -0.34
CA PHE A 163 -2.58 8.09 0.97
C PHE A 163 -3.96 8.74 1.13
N ALA A 164 -4.07 10.04 0.82
CA ALA A 164 -5.29 10.81 1.03
C ALA A 164 -6.45 10.30 0.16
N ARG A 165 -6.19 10.02 -1.11
CA ARG A 165 -7.21 9.49 -2.04
C ARG A 165 -7.66 8.08 -1.67
N TYR A 166 -6.70 7.20 -1.30
CA TYR A 166 -7.04 5.86 -0.80
C TYR A 166 -7.92 5.96 0.45
N SER A 167 -7.56 6.82 1.39
CA SER A 167 -8.28 6.98 2.66
C SER A 167 -9.68 7.54 2.46
N GLU A 168 -9.86 8.54 1.59
CA GLU A 168 -11.19 9.06 1.26
C GLU A 168 -12.13 7.99 0.66
N ILE A 169 -11.60 7.11 -0.18
CA ILE A 169 -12.40 6.07 -0.86
C ILE A 169 -12.72 4.91 0.09
N ASN A 170 -11.80 4.58 1.00
CA ASN A 170 -11.83 3.32 1.74
C ASN A 170 -12.15 3.46 3.22
N MET A 171 -12.05 4.66 3.80
CA MET A 171 -12.41 4.91 5.20
C MET A 171 -13.75 5.67 5.30
N PRO A 172 -14.53 5.49 6.36
CA PRO A 172 -14.24 4.60 7.51
C PRO A 172 -14.50 3.13 7.19
N MET A 173 -13.79 2.26 7.89
CA MET A 173 -14.12 0.83 7.92
C MET A 173 -15.22 0.58 8.97
N ARG A 174 -16.02 -0.47 8.75
CA ARG A 174 -16.95 -0.94 9.78
C ARG A 174 -16.15 -1.57 10.92
N VAL A 175 -16.62 -1.37 12.16
CA VAL A 175 -15.93 -1.87 13.37
C VAL A 175 -15.74 -3.39 13.30
N GLU A 176 -16.76 -4.11 12.82
CA GLU A 176 -16.72 -5.57 12.70
C GLU A 176 -15.66 -6.10 11.71
N ASP A 177 -15.28 -5.31 10.72
CA ASP A 177 -14.27 -5.68 9.72
C ASP A 177 -12.83 -5.48 10.24
N VAL A 178 -12.65 -4.77 11.36
CA VAL A 178 -11.34 -4.59 11.99
C VAL A 178 -11.06 -5.73 12.96
N PRO A 179 -9.87 -6.35 12.94
CA PRO A 179 -9.50 -7.37 13.92
C PRO A 179 -9.69 -6.90 15.36
N PRO A 180 -10.24 -7.73 16.27
CA PRO A 180 -10.49 -7.34 17.66
C PRO A 180 -9.27 -6.79 18.38
N ASP A 181 -8.09 -7.35 18.10
CA ASP A 181 -6.82 -6.96 18.72
C ASP A 181 -6.33 -5.56 18.30
N LEU A 182 -6.95 -4.97 17.29
CA LEU A 182 -6.64 -3.61 16.82
C LEU A 182 -7.70 -2.56 17.22
N ARG A 183 -8.77 -2.97 17.94
CA ARG A 183 -9.88 -2.07 18.30
C ARG A 183 -9.65 -1.35 19.63
N PHE A 184 -8.54 -0.66 19.77
CA PHE A 184 -8.19 0.09 21.00
C PHE A 184 -7.70 1.50 20.70
#